data_efd545867a99645998ad5881f2432ae1
#
_entry.id   efd545867a99645998ad5881f2432ae1
#
_cell.length_a   1.000
_cell.length_b   1.000
_cell.length_c   1.000
_cell.angle_alpha   90.00
_cell.angle_beta   90.00
_cell.angle_gamma   90.00
#
_symmetry.space_group_name_H-M   'P 1'
#
loop_
_entity.id
_entity.type
_entity.pdbx_description
1 polymer ?
#
loop_
_entity_poly.entity_id
_entity_poly.type
_entity_poly.pdbx_seq_one_letter_code
_entity_poly.pdbx_strand_id
1 'polypeptide(L)'
;MGEAARLLGISLDTLRRWDRQGRIRTVRDTANRRLVPAAELERLRNREPERDLSARNRFRGIVRDVKVEGLLAQVELEAGPFRVVSVVTREAVEELGLRPGIPATALVKATSVLLER
;
A
#
# COMPACT_ATOMS: atom_id res chain seq x y z
N MET A 1 -17.30 4.57 6.95
CA MET A 1 -15.81 4.44 7.05
C MET A 1 -15.32 3.05 6.64
N GLY A 2 -15.98 1.97 7.05
CA GLY A 2 -15.53 0.61 6.71
C GLY A 2 -15.49 0.32 5.22
N GLU A 3 -16.49 0.77 4.47
CA GLU A 3 -16.50 0.61 3.03
C GLU A 3 -15.38 1.40 2.36
N ALA A 4 -15.13 2.62 2.84
CA ALA A 4 -14.05 3.45 2.32
C ALA A 4 -12.69 2.79 2.55
N ALA A 5 -12.46 2.22 3.73
CA ALA A 5 -11.23 1.51 4.03
C ALA A 5 -11.03 0.33 3.06
N ARG A 6 -12.09 -0.42 2.80
CA ARG A 6 -12.05 -1.55 1.87
C ARG A 6 -11.72 -1.08 0.45
N LEU A 7 -12.33 -0.01 -0.02
CA LEU A 7 -12.09 0.52 -1.35
C LEU A 7 -10.67 1.07 -1.52
N LEU A 8 -10.09 1.60 -0.44
CA LEU A 8 -8.71 2.10 -0.44
C LEU A 8 -7.68 0.99 -0.19
N GLY A 9 -8.12 -0.20 0.20
CA GLY A 9 -7.21 -1.30 0.50
C GLY A 9 -6.43 -1.12 1.79
N ILE A 10 -6.99 -0.41 2.76
CA ILE A 10 -6.36 -0.14 4.06
C ILE A 10 -7.27 -0.64 5.18
N SER A 11 -6.71 -0.76 6.38
CA SER A 11 -7.50 -1.13 7.56
C SER A 11 -8.36 0.05 8.02
N LEU A 12 -9.43 -0.26 8.74
CA LEU A 12 -10.27 0.76 9.33
C LEU A 12 -9.49 1.61 10.33
N ASP A 13 -8.58 0.99 11.08
CA ASP A 13 -7.73 1.70 12.03
C ASP A 13 -6.80 2.70 11.34
N THR A 14 -6.25 2.33 10.20
CA THR A 14 -5.43 3.22 9.38
C THR A 14 -6.26 4.41 8.91
N LEU A 15 -7.47 4.16 8.42
CA LEU A 15 -8.35 5.21 7.94
C LEU A 15 -8.72 6.18 9.08
N ARG A 16 -9.05 5.65 10.27
CA ARG A 16 -9.34 6.46 11.44
C ARG A 16 -8.14 7.31 11.88
N ARG A 17 -6.96 6.73 11.79
CA ARG A 17 -5.73 7.47 12.10
C ARG A 17 -5.51 8.62 11.12
N TRP A 18 -5.72 8.39 9.84
CA TRP A 18 -5.59 9.44 8.82
C TRP A 18 -6.60 10.56 9.05
N ASP A 19 -7.81 10.21 9.46
CA ASP A 19 -8.84 11.20 9.80
C ASP A 19 -8.40 12.07 10.99
N ARG A 20 -7.88 11.45 12.05
CA ARG A 20 -7.36 12.19 13.20
C ARG A 20 -6.17 13.08 12.86
N GLN A 21 -5.36 12.67 11.88
CA GLN A 21 -4.20 13.43 11.43
C GLN A 21 -4.53 14.51 10.40
N GLY A 22 -5.79 14.61 10.01
CA GLY A 22 -6.21 15.55 8.98
C GLY A 22 -5.76 15.19 7.58
N ARG A 23 -5.32 13.95 7.36
CA ARG A 23 -4.86 13.48 6.04
C ARG A 23 -6.00 13.18 5.09
N ILE A 24 -7.20 12.96 5.62
CA ILE A 24 -8.40 12.77 4.82
C ILE A 24 -9.50 13.67 5.35
N ARG A 25 -10.42 14.03 4.46
CA ARG A 25 -11.59 14.82 4.81
C ARG A 25 -12.77 13.88 4.99
N THR A 26 -13.44 14.00 6.14
CA THR A 26 -14.65 13.25 6.41
C THR A 26 -15.82 14.21 6.67
N VAL A 27 -17.03 13.73 6.47
CA VAL A 27 -18.26 14.44 6.80
C VAL A 27 -19.13 13.52 7.65
N ARG A 28 -20.10 14.09 8.35
CA ARG A 28 -21.07 13.31 9.12
C ARG A 28 -22.42 13.34 8.43
N ASP A 29 -23.10 12.19 8.42
CA ASP A 29 -24.46 12.11 7.88
C ASP A 29 -25.48 12.54 8.95
N THR A 30 -26.76 12.45 8.60
CA THR A 30 -27.86 12.83 9.50
C THR A 30 -27.91 11.94 10.76
N ALA A 31 -27.35 10.74 10.71
CA ALA A 31 -27.23 9.84 11.85
C ALA A 31 -25.93 10.04 12.61
N ASN A 32 -25.20 11.12 12.33
CA ASN A 32 -23.90 11.46 12.96
C ASN A 32 -22.81 10.43 12.72
N ARG A 33 -22.91 9.66 11.67
CA ARG A 33 -21.86 8.71 11.26
C ARG A 33 -20.84 9.42 10.39
N ARG A 34 -19.56 9.05 10.55
CA ARG A 34 -18.51 9.57 9.69
C ARG A 34 -18.54 8.92 8.33
N LEU A 35 -18.49 9.75 7.31
CA LEU A 35 -18.46 9.31 5.93
C LEU A 35 -17.28 9.95 5.21
N VAL A 36 -16.69 9.22 4.28
CA VAL A 36 -15.67 9.76 3.38
C VAL A 36 -16.34 10.08 2.05
N PRO A 37 -16.39 11.36 1.63
CA PRO A 37 -17.01 11.72 0.36
C PRO A 37 -16.37 10.98 -0.81
N ALA A 38 -17.17 10.67 -1.83
CA ALA A 38 -16.67 9.96 -3.02
C ALA A 38 -15.51 10.69 -3.69
N ALA A 39 -15.59 12.03 -3.76
CA ALA A 39 -14.51 12.84 -4.33
C ALA A 39 -13.20 12.67 -3.54
N GLU A 40 -13.29 12.54 -2.21
CA GLU A 40 -12.13 12.32 -1.37
C GLU A 40 -11.53 10.93 -1.58
N LEU A 41 -12.37 9.92 -1.72
CA LEU A 41 -11.93 8.56 -2.05
C LEU A 41 -11.18 8.53 -3.37
N GLU A 42 -11.71 9.22 -4.37
CA GLU A 42 -11.08 9.27 -5.68
C GLU A 42 -9.74 9.99 -5.63
N ARG A 43 -9.66 11.08 -4.88
CA ARG A 43 -8.41 11.80 -4.65
C ARG A 43 -7.36 10.90 -4.02
N LEU A 44 -7.74 10.13 -3.00
CA LEU A 44 -6.82 9.21 -2.32
C LEU A 44 -6.41 8.03 -3.18
N ARG A 45 -7.34 7.52 -4.00
CA ARG A 45 -7.04 6.41 -4.92
C ARG A 45 -6.05 6.81 -6.01
N ASN A 46 -6.23 8.03 -6.53
CA ASN A 46 -5.40 8.56 -7.61
C ASN A 46 -4.16 9.26 -7.10
N ARG A 47 -4.14 9.55 -5.81
CA ARG A 47 -2.99 10.18 -5.20
C ARG A 47 -1.83 9.22 -5.22
N GLU A 48 -0.82 9.60 -5.93
CA GLU A 48 0.44 8.93 -5.79
C GLU A 48 0.99 9.27 -4.41
N PRO A 49 1.51 8.29 -3.65
CA PRO A 49 2.13 8.58 -2.37
C PRO A 49 3.17 9.68 -2.55
N GLU A 50 3.18 10.64 -1.67
CA GLU A 50 4.21 11.65 -1.63
C GLU A 50 5.56 10.99 -1.60
N ARG A 51 6.48 11.54 -2.38
CA ARG A 51 7.68 10.87 -2.55
C ARG A 51 8.82 11.74 -2.50
N ASP A 52 9.56 11.42 -1.48
CA ASP A 52 10.94 11.77 -1.42
C ASP A 52 11.80 10.76 -2.17
N LEU A 53 11.16 9.81 -2.82
CA LEU A 53 11.84 8.75 -3.55
C LEU A 53 11.94 9.07 -5.04
N SER A 54 13.08 8.78 -5.62
CA SER A 54 13.34 8.97 -7.05
C SER A 54 12.82 7.82 -7.91
N ALA A 55 12.12 6.85 -7.31
CA ALA A 55 11.59 5.72 -8.06
C ALA A 55 10.52 6.15 -9.05
N ARG A 56 10.64 5.68 -10.29
CA ARG A 56 9.68 5.92 -11.36
C ARG A 56 8.77 4.73 -11.63
N ASN A 57 9.18 3.55 -11.19
CA ASN A 57 8.46 2.31 -11.45
C ASN A 57 7.76 1.84 -10.21
N ARG A 58 6.44 1.63 -10.31
CA ARG A 58 5.60 1.19 -9.21
C ARG A 58 4.73 0.04 -9.66
N PHE A 59 4.74 -1.02 -8.90
CA PHE A 59 3.93 -2.20 -9.18
C PHE A 59 3.05 -2.48 -7.96
N ARG A 60 1.78 -2.14 -8.07
CA ARG A 60 0.81 -2.45 -7.02
C ARG A 60 0.38 -3.89 -7.14
N GLY A 61 0.34 -4.58 -6.03
CA GLY A 61 -0.06 -5.97 -6.02
C GLY A 61 -0.42 -6.47 -4.64
N ILE A 62 -0.46 -7.78 -4.54
CA ILE A 62 -0.79 -8.49 -3.31
C ILE A 62 0.40 -9.36 -2.96
N VAL A 63 0.80 -9.35 -1.69
CA VAL A 63 1.86 -10.23 -1.20
C VAL A 63 1.37 -11.67 -1.32
N ARG A 64 2.14 -12.51 -2.00
CA ARG A 64 1.81 -13.92 -2.18
C ARG A 64 2.51 -14.82 -1.20
N ASP A 65 3.79 -14.52 -0.93
CA ASP A 65 4.60 -15.36 -0.09
C ASP A 65 5.68 -14.51 0.60
N VAL A 66 6.03 -14.92 1.80
CA VAL A 66 7.10 -14.29 2.57
C VAL A 66 7.96 -15.42 3.15
N LYS A 67 9.22 -15.47 2.76
CA LYS A 67 10.18 -16.45 3.26
C LYS A 67 11.24 -15.73 4.06
N VAL A 68 11.31 -16.01 5.36
CA VAL A 68 12.28 -15.39 6.25
C VAL A 68 13.43 -16.37 6.50
N GLU A 69 14.63 -15.88 6.31
CA GLU A 69 15.84 -16.65 6.61
C GLU A 69 16.87 -15.74 7.28
N GLY A 70 17.08 -15.98 8.56
CA GLY A 70 17.98 -15.13 9.34
C GLY A 70 17.51 -13.68 9.40
N LEU A 71 18.37 -12.77 8.97
CA LEU A 71 18.09 -11.33 8.99
C LEU A 71 17.38 -10.84 7.73
N LEU A 72 17.23 -11.68 6.73
CA LEU A 72 16.64 -11.31 5.45
C LEU A 72 15.35 -12.05 5.21
N ALA A 73 14.53 -11.48 4.34
CA ALA A 73 13.29 -12.09 3.89
C ALA A 73 13.13 -11.89 2.40
N GLN A 74 12.57 -12.89 1.74
CA GLN A 74 12.17 -12.79 0.34
C GLN A 74 10.66 -12.61 0.31
N VAL A 75 10.22 -11.55 -0.32
CA VAL A 75 8.79 -11.25 -0.48
C VAL A 75 8.42 -11.38 -1.94
N GLU A 76 7.42 -12.20 -2.20
CA GLU A 76 6.88 -12.36 -3.55
C GLU A 76 5.57 -11.58 -3.63
N LEU A 77 5.50 -10.68 -4.61
CA LEU A 77 4.34 -9.85 -4.87
C LEU A 77 3.72 -10.24 -6.21
N GLU A 78 2.41 -10.40 -6.20
CA GLU A 78 1.65 -10.59 -7.44
C GLU A 78 1.09 -9.25 -7.89
N ALA A 79 1.61 -8.72 -8.99
CA ALA A 79 1.21 -7.43 -9.54
C ALA A 79 0.60 -7.64 -10.93
N GLY A 80 -0.73 -7.78 -11.00
CA GLY A 80 -1.42 -8.14 -12.23
C GLY A 80 -0.95 -9.52 -12.69
N PRO A 81 -0.54 -9.68 -13.97
CA PRO A 81 0.00 -10.95 -14.46
C PRO A 81 1.47 -11.15 -14.08
N PHE A 82 2.08 -10.20 -13.38
CA PHE A 82 3.51 -10.21 -13.10
C PHE A 82 3.82 -10.64 -11.67
N ARG A 83 4.95 -11.28 -11.52
CA ARG A 83 5.51 -11.69 -10.25
C ARG A 83 6.72 -10.79 -9.97
N VAL A 84 6.71 -10.12 -8.83
CA VAL A 84 7.82 -9.27 -8.40
C VAL A 84 8.41 -9.88 -7.15
N VAL A 85 9.70 -10.11 -7.14
CA VAL A 85 10.41 -10.68 -5.99
C VAL A 85 11.33 -9.62 -5.41
N SER A 86 11.24 -9.44 -4.10
CA SER A 86 12.05 -8.47 -3.37
C SER A 86 12.74 -9.16 -2.20
N VAL A 87 13.97 -8.77 -1.95
CA VAL A 87 14.69 -9.20 -0.74
C VAL A 87 14.80 -7.99 0.16
N VAL A 88 14.25 -8.11 1.36
CA VAL A 88 14.23 -7.04 2.35
C VAL A 88 14.70 -7.60 3.68
N THR A 89 14.91 -6.74 4.67
CA THR A 89 15.25 -7.22 5.99
C THR A 89 14.03 -7.82 6.69
N ARG A 90 14.28 -8.76 7.58
CA ARG A 90 13.24 -9.31 8.44
C ARG A 90 12.52 -8.19 9.21
N GLU A 91 13.28 -7.22 9.69
CA GLU A 91 12.74 -6.06 10.39
C GLU A 91 11.75 -5.29 9.52
N ALA A 92 12.07 -5.08 8.24
CA ALA A 92 11.17 -4.40 7.32
C ALA A 92 9.86 -5.18 7.13
N VAL A 93 9.93 -6.51 7.06
CA VAL A 93 8.72 -7.34 6.98
C VAL A 93 7.85 -7.13 8.21
N GLU A 94 8.46 -7.09 9.39
CA GLU A 94 7.73 -6.89 10.64
C GLU A 94 7.12 -5.48 10.73
N GLU A 95 7.91 -4.46 10.41
CA GLU A 95 7.46 -3.06 10.45
C GLU A 95 6.33 -2.78 9.47
N LEU A 96 6.42 -3.33 8.27
CA LEU A 96 5.40 -3.14 7.24
C LEU A 96 4.23 -4.11 7.38
N GLY A 97 4.35 -5.10 8.26
CA GLY A 97 3.30 -6.09 8.45
C GLY A 97 3.06 -6.94 7.20
N LEU A 98 4.13 -7.24 6.47
CA LEU A 98 4.01 -8.01 5.23
C LEU A 98 3.69 -9.47 5.53
N ARG A 99 2.63 -9.96 4.92
CA ARG A 99 2.19 -11.35 5.01
C ARG A 99 1.33 -11.66 3.78
N PRO A 100 1.15 -12.93 3.45
CA PRO A 100 0.31 -13.29 2.30
C PRO A 100 -1.09 -12.66 2.40
N GLY A 101 -1.56 -12.11 1.30
CA GLY A 101 -2.88 -11.47 1.21
C GLY A 101 -2.89 -9.96 1.46
N ILE A 102 -1.78 -9.37 1.90
CA ILE A 102 -1.70 -7.94 2.18
C ILE A 102 -1.35 -7.18 0.89
N PRO A 103 -2.05 -6.07 0.60
CA PRO A 103 -1.64 -5.20 -0.50
C PRO A 103 -0.28 -4.56 -0.22
N ALA A 104 0.55 -4.51 -1.25
CA ALA A 104 1.84 -3.84 -1.18
C ALA A 104 2.22 -3.31 -2.55
N THR A 105 3.15 -2.38 -2.58
CA THR A 105 3.65 -1.80 -3.83
C THR A 105 5.15 -1.97 -3.91
N ALA A 106 5.62 -2.53 -5.02
CA ALA A 106 7.04 -2.61 -5.29
C ALA A 106 7.49 -1.33 -6.00
N LEU A 107 8.60 -0.79 -5.54
CA LEU A 107 9.20 0.41 -6.12
C LEU A 107 10.56 0.04 -6.69
N VAL A 108 10.82 0.42 -7.92
CA VAL A 108 12.09 0.13 -8.57
C VAL A 108 12.63 1.41 -9.22
N LYS A 109 13.82 1.81 -8.82
CA LYS A 109 14.47 2.96 -9.45
C LYS A 109 14.71 2.68 -10.93
N ALA A 110 14.52 3.69 -11.76
CA ALA A 110 14.76 3.57 -13.18
C ALA A 110 16.17 3.07 -13.50
N THR A 111 17.15 3.48 -12.70
CA THR A 111 18.54 3.07 -12.87
C THR A 111 18.79 1.61 -12.54
N SER A 112 17.84 0.94 -11.87
CA SER A 112 17.96 -0.46 -11.47
C SER A 112 17.25 -1.41 -12.41
N VAL A 113 16.55 -0.90 -13.42
CA VAL A 113 15.81 -1.72 -14.36
C VAL A 113 16.70 -2.13 -15.52
N LEU A 114 16.80 -3.43 -15.73
CA LEU A 114 17.53 -4.01 -16.83
C LEU A 114 16.54 -4.35 -17.95
N LEU A 115 16.98 -4.23 -19.18
CA LEU A 115 16.15 -4.58 -20.34
C LEU A 115 16.76 -5.75 -21.07
N GLU A 116 15.88 -6.60 -21.60
CA GLU A 116 16.29 -7.66 -22.52
C GLU A 116 15.32 -7.68 -23.70
N ARG A 117 15.73 -8.32 -24.77
CA ARG A 117 14.90 -8.39 -25.99
C ARG A 117 14.77 -9.82 -26.49
#